data_614d4ea4d1d82379867b336d51009a81
#
_entry.id   614d4ea4d1d82379867b336d51009a81
#
_cell.length_a   1.000
_cell.length_b   1.000
_cell.length_c   1.000
_cell.angle_alpha   90.00
_cell.angle_beta   90.00
_cell.angle_gamma   90.00
#
_symmetry.space_group_name_H-M   'P 1'
#
loop_
_entity.id
_entity.type
_entity.pdbx_description
1 polymer ?
#
loop_
_entity_poly.entity_id
_entity_poly.type
_entity_poly.pdbx_seq_one_letter_code
_entity_poly.pdbx_strand_id
1 'polypeptide(L)'
;LCDAKPDNLRQAGFLPSLSSQPDAFEGFPVLAWETQAPGWAADSRLRYENQVLPRPGTPNVPWGDARVRVLPKTLVDEVDFWINLPVLSDSRSLGVHGAMAAASIGNMANAERFLDNPFNASKAAVEVCAIPKLSKRNVLTMLSLERYQVLGGPGFDASWCRSEKTLLGSANPVIIDFIGLQKINSARAASGIATIHPEPPIFAAANAGEIRLGTCRPADITLVRLPAP
;
A
#
# COMPACT_ATOMS: atom_id res chain seq x y z
N LEU A 1 -11.46 -6.96 8.70
CA LEU A 1 -10.05 -7.07 8.31
C LEU A 1 -9.94 -7.66 6.93
N CYS A 2 -9.06 -7.13 6.09
CA CYS A 2 -8.85 -7.67 4.76
C CYS A 2 -7.41 -7.47 4.26
N ASP A 3 -6.97 -8.40 3.40
CA ASP A 3 -5.70 -8.36 2.68
C ASP A 3 -5.90 -9.05 1.32
N ALA A 4 -5.00 -8.82 0.37
CA ALA A 4 -5.05 -9.52 -0.91
C ALA A 4 -4.81 -11.03 -0.73
N LYS A 5 -3.88 -11.40 0.14
CA LYS A 5 -3.40 -12.77 0.32
C LYS A 5 -3.80 -13.36 1.66
N PRO A 6 -4.39 -14.58 1.68
CA PRO A 6 -4.73 -15.24 2.93
C PRO A 6 -3.49 -15.57 3.78
N ASP A 7 -2.34 -15.78 3.16
CA ASP A 7 -1.10 -16.07 3.88
C ASP A 7 -0.61 -14.89 4.71
N ASN A 8 -0.79 -13.66 4.24
CA ASN A 8 -0.49 -12.47 5.03
C ASN A 8 -1.34 -12.44 6.31
N LEU A 9 -2.63 -12.72 6.18
CA LEU A 9 -3.56 -12.76 7.31
C LEU A 9 -3.25 -13.89 8.30
N ARG A 10 -2.81 -15.07 7.81
CA ARG A 10 -2.36 -16.18 8.65
C ARG A 10 -1.08 -15.82 9.41
N GLN A 11 -0.09 -15.27 8.73
CA GLN A 11 1.18 -14.86 9.35
C GLN A 11 0.98 -13.75 10.39
N ALA A 12 -0.01 -12.89 10.18
CA ALA A 12 -0.40 -11.86 11.14
C ALA A 12 -1.26 -12.39 12.30
N GLY A 13 -1.67 -13.66 12.26
CA GLY A 13 -2.47 -14.28 13.31
C GLY A 13 -3.98 -14.03 13.21
N PHE A 14 -4.46 -13.42 12.13
CA PHE A 14 -5.89 -13.13 11.92
C PHE A 14 -6.67 -14.31 11.31
N LEU A 15 -5.98 -15.26 10.72
CA LEU A 15 -6.56 -16.52 10.23
C LEU A 15 -5.87 -17.69 10.87
N PRO A 16 -6.60 -18.79 11.20
CA PRO A 16 -5.98 -20.00 11.70
C PRO A 16 -5.09 -20.63 10.62
N SER A 17 -3.94 -21.15 11.01
CA SER A 17 -2.95 -21.73 10.10
C SER A 17 -3.42 -23.02 9.41
N LEU A 18 -4.43 -23.73 9.97
CA LEU A 18 -4.88 -25.04 9.51
C LEU A 18 -6.39 -25.13 9.23
N SER A 19 -7.12 -24.04 9.28
CA SER A 19 -8.55 -24.04 9.04
C SER A 19 -8.90 -23.59 7.63
N SER A 20 -9.72 -24.39 6.95
CA SER A 20 -10.46 -23.97 5.75
C SER A 20 -11.69 -23.11 6.09
N GLN A 21 -11.93 -22.92 7.38
CA GLN A 21 -13.05 -22.09 7.84
C GLN A 21 -12.58 -20.63 7.86
N PRO A 22 -13.29 -19.78 7.32
CA PRO A 22 -13.06 -18.35 7.40
C PRO A 22 -13.38 -17.92 8.84
N ASP A 23 -12.71 -16.99 9.51
CA ASP A 23 -13.16 -15.92 8.82
C ASP A 23 -13.60 -14.85 9.75
N ALA A 24 -13.33 -15.06 11.04
CA ALA A 24 -13.55 -14.00 12.00
C ALA A 24 -12.40 -14.00 13.01
N PHE A 25 -11.84 -12.85 13.25
CA PHE A 25 -10.94 -12.58 14.36
C PHE A 25 -11.70 -11.77 15.39
N GLU A 26 -11.86 -12.32 16.59
CA GLU A 26 -12.64 -11.68 17.67
C GLU A 26 -14.05 -11.22 17.23
N GLY A 27 -14.72 -11.98 16.38
CA GLY A 27 -16.07 -11.67 15.87
C GLY A 27 -16.11 -10.73 14.65
N PHE A 28 -14.96 -10.24 14.20
CA PHE A 28 -14.89 -9.43 12.97
C PHE A 28 -14.57 -10.29 11.76
N PRO A 29 -15.25 -10.10 10.62
CA PRO A 29 -14.95 -10.80 9.38
C PRO A 29 -13.50 -10.55 8.93
N VAL A 30 -12.84 -11.59 8.43
CA VAL A 30 -11.51 -11.54 7.85
C VAL A 30 -11.59 -12.03 6.41
N LEU A 31 -11.21 -11.18 5.46
CA LEU A 31 -11.39 -11.40 4.03
C LEU A 31 -10.05 -11.40 3.30
N ALA A 32 -9.83 -12.39 2.46
CA ALA A 32 -8.70 -12.43 1.53
C ALA A 32 -9.21 -12.34 0.08
N TRP A 33 -8.82 -11.29 -0.64
CA TRP A 33 -9.33 -11.02 -1.99
C TRP A 33 -9.04 -12.14 -3.00
N GLU A 34 -7.91 -12.84 -2.87
CA GLU A 34 -7.49 -13.86 -3.83
C GLU A 34 -8.29 -15.17 -3.73
N THR A 35 -8.87 -15.45 -2.56
CA THR A 35 -9.50 -16.76 -2.30
C THR A 35 -11.01 -16.72 -2.13
N GLN A 36 -11.55 -15.55 -1.91
CA GLN A 36 -13.00 -15.39 -1.70
C GLN A 36 -13.65 -14.90 -2.99
N ALA A 37 -14.43 -15.73 -3.62
CA ALA A 37 -15.28 -15.31 -4.72
C ALA A 37 -16.50 -14.57 -4.15
N PRO A 38 -16.85 -13.39 -4.65
CA PRO A 38 -16.20 -12.64 -5.71
C PRO A 38 -15.24 -11.54 -5.18
N GLY A 39 -14.17 -11.93 -4.51
CA GLY A 39 -13.21 -11.00 -3.89
C GLY A 39 -12.64 -9.97 -4.85
N TRP A 40 -12.33 -10.38 -6.07
CA TRP A 40 -11.99 -9.47 -7.17
C TRP A 40 -13.21 -9.20 -8.03
N ALA A 41 -13.35 -7.96 -8.43
CA ALA A 41 -14.47 -7.57 -9.27
C ALA A 41 -14.36 -8.13 -10.69
N ALA A 42 -15.32 -8.95 -11.07
CA ALA A 42 -15.57 -9.28 -12.48
C ALA A 42 -16.41 -8.20 -13.17
N ASP A 43 -17.08 -7.34 -12.41
CA ASP A 43 -17.95 -6.28 -12.92
C ASP A 43 -17.12 -5.12 -13.50
N SER A 44 -17.50 -4.67 -14.72
CA SER A 44 -16.82 -3.59 -15.43
C SER A 44 -16.78 -2.26 -14.65
N ARG A 45 -17.73 -2.01 -13.76
CA ARG A 45 -17.77 -0.81 -12.91
C ARG A 45 -16.64 -0.75 -11.89
N LEU A 46 -16.01 -1.87 -11.59
CA LEU A 46 -14.92 -2.00 -10.64
C LEU A 46 -13.56 -2.09 -11.34
N ARG A 47 -13.55 -1.97 -12.64
CA ARG A 47 -12.33 -1.89 -13.44
C ARG A 47 -11.81 -0.47 -13.48
N TYR A 48 -10.50 -0.36 -13.44
CA TYR A 48 -9.80 0.91 -13.58
C TYR A 48 -8.70 0.78 -14.63
N GLU A 49 -8.65 1.69 -15.57
CA GLU A 49 -7.63 1.71 -16.61
C GLU A 49 -6.53 2.71 -16.25
N ASN A 50 -5.34 2.22 -15.96
CA ASN A 50 -4.19 3.08 -15.75
C ASN A 50 -3.77 3.76 -17.06
N GLN A 51 -3.36 5.02 -17.00
CA GLN A 51 -2.84 5.75 -18.14
C GLN A 51 -1.45 5.26 -18.55
N VAL A 52 -0.68 4.69 -17.63
CA VAL A 52 0.63 4.13 -17.90
C VAL A 52 0.53 2.74 -18.51
N LEU A 53 1.41 2.46 -19.47
CA LEU A 53 1.53 1.12 -20.06
C LEU A 53 2.32 0.21 -19.12
N PRO A 54 1.89 -1.05 -18.99
CA PRO A 54 2.70 -2.06 -18.31
C PRO A 54 3.93 -2.43 -19.15
N ARG A 55 4.83 -3.20 -18.56
CA ARG A 55 6.00 -3.72 -19.26
C ARG A 55 5.60 -4.44 -20.55
N PRO A 56 6.31 -4.20 -21.67
CA PRO A 56 6.10 -4.94 -22.92
C PRO A 56 6.23 -6.46 -22.70
N GLY A 57 5.38 -7.21 -23.38
CA GLY A 57 5.36 -8.68 -23.29
C GLY A 57 4.69 -9.24 -22.02
N THR A 58 4.11 -8.40 -21.15
CA THR A 58 3.31 -8.86 -20.02
C THR A 58 2.03 -9.55 -20.55
N PRO A 59 1.73 -10.79 -20.13
CA PRO A 59 0.55 -11.49 -20.58
C PRO A 59 -0.73 -10.71 -20.26
N ASN A 60 -1.67 -10.73 -21.19
CA ASN A 60 -3.01 -10.27 -20.87
C ASN A 60 -3.61 -11.16 -19.79
N VAL A 61 -4.27 -10.53 -18.85
CA VAL A 61 -5.02 -11.25 -17.83
C VAL A 61 -6.45 -11.48 -18.31
N PRO A 62 -7.17 -12.44 -17.73
CA PRO A 62 -8.54 -12.77 -18.16
C PRO A 62 -9.52 -11.59 -18.16
N TRP A 63 -9.16 -10.47 -17.58
CA TRP A 63 -9.99 -9.27 -17.42
C TRP A 63 -9.84 -8.23 -18.53
N GLY A 64 -9.09 -8.49 -19.59
CA GLY A 64 -8.99 -7.60 -20.76
C GLY A 64 -7.65 -6.90 -20.93
N ASP A 65 -7.67 -5.61 -21.29
CA ASP A 65 -6.49 -4.83 -21.63
C ASP A 65 -5.41 -4.87 -20.54
N ALA A 66 -4.17 -4.85 -20.98
CA ALA A 66 -2.99 -4.82 -20.13
C ALA A 66 -3.00 -3.67 -19.11
N ARG A 67 -3.67 -2.57 -19.38
CA ARG A 67 -3.81 -1.42 -18.48
C ARG A 67 -4.94 -1.54 -17.47
N VAL A 68 -5.89 -2.43 -17.69
CA VAL A 68 -7.06 -2.59 -16.83
C VAL A 68 -6.65 -3.20 -15.48
N ARG A 69 -7.15 -2.63 -14.40
CA ARG A 69 -7.04 -3.09 -13.03
C ARG A 69 -8.38 -3.54 -12.51
N VAL A 70 -8.34 -4.57 -11.71
CA VAL A 70 -9.51 -5.04 -10.97
C VAL A 70 -9.27 -4.74 -9.51
N LEU A 71 -10.25 -4.11 -8.88
CA LEU A 71 -10.20 -3.70 -7.47
C LEU A 71 -11.16 -4.56 -6.65
N PRO A 72 -10.94 -4.72 -5.33
CA PRO A 72 -11.83 -5.48 -4.47
C PRO A 72 -13.22 -4.84 -4.44
N LYS A 73 -14.24 -5.63 -4.73
CA LYS A 73 -15.63 -5.16 -4.74
C LYS A 73 -16.03 -4.58 -3.38
N THR A 74 -15.70 -5.28 -2.31
CA THR A 74 -15.99 -4.83 -0.95
C THR A 74 -15.42 -3.44 -0.67
N LEU A 75 -14.16 -3.21 -1.04
CA LEU A 75 -13.52 -1.92 -0.81
C LEU A 75 -14.12 -0.79 -1.65
N VAL A 76 -14.58 -1.10 -2.87
CA VAL A 76 -15.08 -0.09 -3.81
C VAL A 76 -16.56 0.21 -3.62
N ASP A 77 -17.39 -0.79 -3.36
CA ASP A 77 -18.86 -0.65 -3.37
C ASP A 77 -19.54 -0.93 -2.03
N GLU A 78 -18.96 -1.74 -1.16
CA GLU A 78 -19.67 -2.31 -0.01
C GLU A 78 -19.35 -1.63 1.33
N VAL A 79 -18.21 -0.92 1.44
CA VAL A 79 -17.84 -0.21 2.68
C VAL A 79 -18.11 1.28 2.56
N ASP A 80 -18.56 1.91 3.64
CA ASP A 80 -18.75 3.35 3.72
C ASP A 80 -17.44 4.08 3.95
N PHE A 81 -16.53 3.49 4.73
CA PHE A 81 -15.17 3.98 4.99
C PHE A 81 -14.22 2.83 5.28
N TRP A 82 -12.92 3.09 5.20
CA TRP A 82 -11.89 2.13 5.54
C TRP A 82 -10.66 2.81 6.18
N ILE A 83 -9.96 2.03 6.96
CA ILE A 83 -8.71 2.43 7.59
C ILE A 83 -7.58 1.62 6.92
N ASN A 84 -6.54 2.32 6.51
CA ASN A 84 -5.35 1.71 5.93
C ASN A 84 -4.33 1.39 7.03
N LEU A 85 -3.91 0.14 7.11
CA LEU A 85 -2.95 -0.35 8.10
C LEU A 85 -1.69 -0.88 7.39
N PRO A 86 -0.86 -0.01 6.81
CA PRO A 86 0.30 -0.42 6.05
C PRO A 86 1.42 -0.96 6.94
N VAL A 87 2.26 -1.80 6.35
CA VAL A 87 3.57 -2.14 6.88
C VAL A 87 4.63 -1.36 6.11
N LEU A 88 5.60 -0.79 6.84
CA LEU A 88 6.66 0.00 6.24
C LEU A 88 7.82 -0.88 5.80
N SER A 89 8.21 -0.77 4.55
CA SER A 89 9.49 -1.28 4.03
C SER A 89 10.04 -0.38 2.94
N ASP A 90 11.30 -0.58 2.59
CA ASP A 90 11.80 -0.08 1.31
C ASP A 90 11.14 -0.83 0.14
N SER A 91 11.27 -0.30 -1.05
CA SER A 91 10.75 -0.93 -2.26
C SER A 91 11.62 -0.57 -3.46
N ARG A 92 12.05 -1.58 -4.20
CA ARG A 92 12.79 -1.35 -5.45
C ARG A 92 11.96 -0.57 -6.48
N SER A 93 10.66 -0.82 -6.52
CA SER A 93 9.76 -0.24 -7.53
C SER A 93 9.19 1.12 -7.14
N LEU A 94 8.99 1.37 -5.85
CA LEU A 94 8.33 2.58 -5.35
C LEU A 94 9.25 3.46 -4.48
N GLY A 95 10.45 2.95 -4.13
CA GLY A 95 11.35 3.55 -3.15
C GLY A 95 10.90 3.27 -1.72
N VAL A 96 9.65 3.49 -1.42
CA VAL A 96 8.99 3.17 -0.14
C VAL A 96 7.72 2.36 -0.39
N HIS A 97 7.53 1.31 0.40
CA HIS A 97 6.30 0.54 0.48
C HIS A 97 5.64 0.85 1.83
N GLY A 98 4.55 1.59 1.79
CA GLY A 98 3.83 2.06 2.97
C GLY A 98 2.37 2.35 2.64
N ALA A 99 1.88 3.54 3.00
CA ALA A 99 0.47 3.91 2.90
C ALA A 99 -0.08 3.88 1.47
N MET A 100 0.61 4.54 0.53
CA MET A 100 0.17 4.57 -0.87
C MET A 100 0.27 3.20 -1.53
N ALA A 101 1.33 2.43 -1.25
CA ALA A 101 1.47 1.08 -1.76
C ALA A 101 0.37 0.15 -1.25
N ALA A 102 0.08 0.15 0.04
CA ALA A 102 -0.98 -0.66 0.63
C ALA A 102 -2.37 -0.29 0.09
N ALA A 103 -2.64 1.01 -0.06
CA ALA A 103 -3.91 1.51 -0.58
C ALA A 103 -4.11 1.23 -2.09
N SER A 104 -3.06 0.95 -2.84
CA SER A 104 -3.10 0.77 -4.29
C SER A 104 -2.61 -0.61 -4.73
N ILE A 105 -1.30 -0.83 -4.70
CA ILE A 105 -0.66 -2.08 -5.15
C ILE A 105 -1.22 -3.28 -4.37
N GLY A 106 -1.45 -3.14 -3.07
CA GLY A 106 -2.04 -4.17 -2.22
C GLY A 106 -3.50 -4.48 -2.54
N ASN A 107 -4.21 -3.57 -3.21
CA ASN A 107 -5.60 -3.72 -3.60
C ASN A 107 -5.82 -3.86 -5.11
N MET A 108 -4.76 -3.98 -5.90
CA MET A 108 -4.84 -4.21 -7.34
C MET A 108 -4.59 -5.66 -7.69
N ALA A 109 -5.48 -6.30 -8.43
CA ALA A 109 -5.15 -7.51 -9.14
C ALA A 109 -4.03 -7.24 -10.16
N ASN A 110 -3.08 -8.15 -10.28
CA ASN A 110 -1.99 -8.11 -11.27
C ASN A 110 -1.12 -6.83 -11.24
N ALA A 111 -0.87 -6.28 -10.06
CA ALA A 111 -0.07 -5.07 -9.87
C ALA A 111 1.39 -5.21 -10.37
N GLU A 112 1.95 -6.41 -10.35
CA GLU A 112 3.32 -6.72 -10.77
C GLU A 112 3.67 -6.23 -12.16
N ARG A 113 2.67 -6.05 -13.02
CA ARG A 113 2.82 -5.57 -14.40
C ARG A 113 3.41 -4.16 -14.51
N PHE A 114 3.39 -3.40 -13.42
CA PHE A 114 3.92 -2.02 -13.40
C PHE A 114 5.18 -1.88 -12.57
N LEU A 115 5.57 -2.92 -11.82
CA LEU A 115 6.58 -2.80 -10.78
C LEU A 115 8.04 -2.84 -11.28
N ASP A 116 8.29 -3.08 -12.54
CA ASP A 116 9.63 -3.12 -13.13
C ASP A 116 10.21 -1.73 -13.44
N ASN A 117 9.36 -0.71 -13.53
CA ASN A 117 9.76 0.66 -13.78
C ASN A 117 9.24 1.58 -12.66
N PRO A 118 10.12 2.22 -11.87
CA PRO A 118 9.72 3.07 -10.74
C PRO A 118 8.76 4.22 -11.10
N PHE A 119 8.90 4.83 -12.27
CA PHE A 119 7.99 5.88 -12.72
C PHE A 119 6.60 5.35 -13.03
N ASN A 120 6.53 4.22 -13.73
CA ASN A 120 5.25 3.57 -14.05
C ASN A 120 4.59 3.03 -12.78
N ALA A 121 5.34 2.38 -11.90
CA ALA A 121 4.85 1.89 -10.63
C ALA A 121 4.27 3.03 -9.77
N SER A 122 5.01 4.12 -9.64
CA SER A 122 4.61 5.30 -8.89
C SER A 122 3.33 5.92 -9.45
N LYS A 123 3.26 6.10 -10.76
CA LYS A 123 2.09 6.67 -11.41
C LYS A 123 0.87 5.76 -11.28
N ALA A 124 1.02 4.46 -11.54
CA ALA A 124 -0.06 3.50 -11.39
C ALA A 124 -0.59 3.42 -9.95
N ALA A 125 0.30 3.43 -8.96
CA ALA A 125 -0.09 3.44 -7.56
C ALA A 125 -0.89 4.68 -7.19
N VAL A 126 -0.40 5.85 -7.58
CA VAL A 126 -1.02 7.14 -7.27
C VAL A 126 -2.37 7.31 -7.98
N GLU A 127 -2.50 6.90 -9.24
CA GLU A 127 -3.76 6.89 -9.97
C GLU A 127 -4.84 6.07 -9.24
N VAL A 128 -4.50 4.90 -8.72
CA VAL A 128 -5.44 4.08 -7.94
C VAL A 128 -5.79 4.74 -6.61
N CYS A 129 -4.80 5.28 -5.88
CA CYS A 129 -5.07 6.03 -4.66
C CYS A 129 -6.01 7.22 -4.89
N ALA A 130 -5.96 7.84 -6.06
CA ALA A 130 -6.77 9.01 -6.41
C ALA A 130 -8.21 8.67 -6.84
N ILE A 131 -8.55 7.39 -7.05
CA ILE A 131 -9.93 7.00 -7.39
C ILE A 131 -10.88 7.52 -6.32
N PRO A 132 -11.88 8.35 -6.67
CA PRO A 132 -12.74 9.01 -5.68
C PRO A 132 -13.46 8.03 -4.72
N LYS A 133 -13.83 6.85 -5.20
CA LYS A 133 -14.43 5.80 -4.38
C LYS A 133 -13.47 5.22 -3.33
N LEU A 134 -12.17 5.29 -3.56
CA LEU A 134 -11.16 4.86 -2.60
C LEU A 134 -10.69 6.02 -1.73
N SER A 135 -10.26 7.12 -2.34
CA SER A 135 -9.65 8.25 -1.62
C SER A 135 -10.60 8.91 -0.61
N LYS A 136 -11.88 9.09 -0.97
CA LYS A 136 -12.88 9.72 -0.09
C LYS A 136 -13.33 8.82 1.07
N ARG A 137 -13.11 7.52 0.96
CA ARG A 137 -13.48 6.52 1.97
C ARG A 137 -12.32 6.12 2.86
N ASN A 138 -11.08 6.43 2.48
CA ASN A 138 -9.92 6.28 3.36
C ASN A 138 -9.92 7.41 4.39
N VAL A 139 -10.42 7.10 5.58
CA VAL A 139 -10.56 8.10 6.64
C VAL A 139 -9.31 8.23 7.50
N LEU A 140 -8.46 7.21 7.52
CA LEU A 140 -7.26 7.19 8.33
C LEU A 140 -6.25 6.17 7.77
N THR A 141 -5.00 6.53 7.80
CA THR A 141 -3.86 5.60 7.68
C THR A 141 -3.14 5.53 9.01
N MET A 142 -2.89 4.33 9.51
CA MET A 142 -2.13 4.07 10.73
C MET A 142 -0.94 3.18 10.41
N LEU A 143 0.26 3.73 10.46
CA LEU A 143 1.52 3.03 10.19
C LEU A 143 2.21 2.70 11.50
N SER A 144 2.40 1.41 11.76
CA SER A 144 3.20 0.96 12.90
C SER A 144 4.68 0.94 12.54
N LEU A 145 5.50 1.56 13.39
CA LEU A 145 6.96 1.46 13.37
C LEU A 145 7.50 0.45 14.39
N GLU A 146 6.62 -0.35 15.01
CA GLU A 146 7.05 -1.44 15.91
C GLU A 146 7.95 -2.44 15.19
N ARG A 147 7.69 -2.67 13.91
CA ARG A 147 8.58 -3.43 13.03
C ARG A 147 8.48 -2.87 11.62
N TYR A 148 9.60 -2.38 11.11
CA TYR A 148 9.71 -1.91 9.72
C TYR A 148 11.03 -2.37 9.11
N GLN A 149 11.04 -2.58 7.80
CA GLN A 149 12.19 -3.12 7.08
C GLN A 149 12.88 -2.03 6.28
N VAL A 150 14.22 -2.01 6.34
CA VAL A 150 15.01 -0.94 5.72
C VAL A 150 15.72 -1.36 4.44
N LEU A 151 15.80 -2.66 4.15
CA LEU A 151 16.46 -3.20 2.95
C LEU A 151 15.79 -4.49 2.50
N GLY A 152 15.68 -4.68 1.17
CA GLY A 152 15.18 -5.91 0.56
C GLY A 152 13.66 -6.03 0.48
N GLY A 153 12.93 -4.98 0.83
CA GLY A 153 11.46 -4.97 0.77
C GLY A 153 10.89 -4.98 -0.65
N PRO A 154 9.59 -5.31 -0.78
CA PRO A 154 8.63 -5.58 0.31
C PRO A 154 8.66 -7.03 0.85
N GLY A 155 9.48 -7.92 0.29
CA GLY A 155 9.65 -9.28 0.84
C GLY A 155 10.25 -9.21 2.26
N PHE A 156 9.69 -9.99 3.19
CA PHE A 156 10.12 -9.94 4.59
C PHE A 156 11.51 -10.56 4.79
N ASP A 157 12.40 -9.78 5.41
CA ASP A 157 13.71 -10.22 5.91
C ASP A 157 13.97 -9.64 7.30
N ALA A 158 13.94 -10.51 8.30
CA ALA A 158 14.12 -10.14 9.70
C ALA A 158 15.47 -9.44 9.98
N SER A 159 16.52 -9.74 9.20
CA SER A 159 17.85 -9.15 9.37
C SER A 159 17.86 -7.64 9.15
N TRP A 160 16.95 -7.15 8.32
CA TRP A 160 16.85 -5.74 7.96
C TRP A 160 15.71 -5.02 8.68
N CYS A 161 15.06 -5.67 9.65
CA CYS A 161 14.02 -5.05 10.46
C CYS A 161 14.58 -4.12 11.53
N ARG A 162 13.83 -3.06 11.81
CA ARG A 162 14.05 -2.10 12.89
C ARG A 162 12.76 -1.92 13.69
N SER A 163 12.87 -1.38 14.90
CA SER A 163 11.73 -1.12 15.78
C SER A 163 11.87 0.25 16.45
N GLU A 164 10.80 1.02 16.47
CA GLU A 164 10.74 2.33 17.13
C GLU A 164 9.51 2.49 18.03
N LYS A 165 8.80 1.48 18.42
CA LYS A 165 7.62 1.55 19.32
C LYS A 165 6.76 2.82 19.13
N THR A 166 6.51 3.16 17.87
CA THR A 166 5.81 4.38 17.48
C THR A 166 4.71 4.03 16.49
N LEU A 167 3.57 4.65 16.65
CA LEU A 167 2.45 4.58 15.71
C LEU A 167 2.26 5.96 15.08
N LEU A 168 2.23 6.02 13.76
CA LEU A 168 1.96 7.23 12.99
C LEU A 168 0.53 7.17 12.45
N GLY A 169 -0.22 8.26 12.60
CA GLY A 169 -1.58 8.37 12.07
C GLY A 169 -1.77 9.64 11.24
N SER A 170 -2.41 9.53 10.08
CA SER A 170 -2.82 10.67 9.25
C SER A 170 -3.94 10.27 8.28
N ALA A 171 -4.78 11.23 7.92
CA ALA A 171 -5.68 11.08 6.79
C ALA A 171 -4.97 11.26 5.42
N ASN A 172 -3.72 11.76 5.44
CA ASN A 172 -2.91 11.97 4.25
C ASN A 172 -1.87 10.84 4.11
N PRO A 173 -2.04 9.89 3.17
CA PRO A 173 -1.12 8.78 2.98
C PRO A 173 0.27 9.23 2.50
N VAL A 174 0.35 10.36 1.79
CA VAL A 174 1.63 10.88 1.26
C VAL A 174 2.55 11.29 2.40
N ILE A 175 2.02 11.96 3.42
CA ILE A 175 2.78 12.34 4.63
C ILE A 175 3.28 11.11 5.38
N ILE A 176 2.45 10.08 5.52
CA ILE A 176 2.84 8.83 6.19
C ILE A 176 4.02 8.19 5.48
N ASP A 177 3.97 8.09 4.15
CA ASP A 177 5.06 7.50 3.37
C ASP A 177 6.32 8.38 3.36
N PHE A 178 6.16 9.69 3.34
CA PHE A 178 7.29 10.61 3.43
C PHE A 178 8.03 10.48 4.76
N ILE A 179 7.30 10.47 5.88
CA ILE A 179 7.90 10.24 7.21
C ILE A 179 8.50 8.82 7.28
N GLY A 180 7.82 7.81 6.73
CA GLY A 180 8.32 6.45 6.63
C GLY A 180 9.66 6.37 5.88
N LEU A 181 9.78 7.07 4.74
CA LEU A 181 11.04 7.16 4.00
C LEU A 181 12.17 7.79 4.82
N GLN A 182 11.87 8.87 5.58
CA GLN A 182 12.86 9.48 6.47
C GLN A 182 13.33 8.50 7.55
N LYS A 183 12.42 7.69 8.10
CA LYS A 183 12.76 6.64 9.06
C LYS A 183 13.67 5.56 8.45
N ILE A 184 13.32 5.06 7.27
CA ILE A 184 14.15 4.11 6.53
C ILE A 184 15.54 4.70 6.28
N ASN A 185 15.63 5.93 5.76
CA ASN A 185 16.89 6.57 5.44
C ASN A 185 17.75 6.83 6.68
N SER A 186 17.16 7.25 7.79
CA SER A 186 17.88 7.43 9.05
C SER A 186 18.45 6.11 9.57
N ALA A 187 17.67 5.03 9.51
CA ALA A 187 18.13 3.72 9.94
C ALA A 187 19.19 3.12 8.99
N ARG A 188 19.08 3.36 7.67
CA ARG A 188 20.12 2.99 6.69
C ARG A 188 21.43 3.71 6.98
N ALA A 189 21.39 5.04 7.16
CA ALA A 189 22.57 5.84 7.47
C ALA A 189 23.26 5.37 8.77
N ALA A 190 22.47 5.10 9.80
CA ALA A 190 23.00 4.58 11.07
C ALA A 190 23.62 3.18 10.94
N SER A 191 23.25 2.41 9.90
CA SER A 191 23.78 1.08 9.61
C SER A 191 24.86 1.09 8.52
N GLY A 192 25.32 2.25 8.04
CA GLY A 192 26.29 2.35 6.94
C GLY A 192 25.75 1.93 5.57
N ILE A 193 24.42 1.89 5.41
CA ILE A 193 23.75 1.54 4.15
C ILE A 193 23.41 2.83 3.39
N ALA A 194 23.59 2.82 2.07
CA ALA A 194 23.21 3.95 1.23
C ALA A 194 21.72 4.31 1.40
N THR A 195 21.43 5.59 1.61
CA THR A 195 20.07 6.11 1.66
C THR A 195 19.36 5.97 0.30
N ILE A 196 18.05 5.97 0.33
CA ILE A 196 17.24 5.98 -0.89
C ILE A 196 17.30 7.39 -1.46
N HIS A 197 18.05 7.54 -2.53
CA HIS A 197 18.26 8.80 -3.23
C HIS A 197 18.45 8.52 -4.73
N PRO A 198 17.91 9.35 -5.65
CA PRO A 198 17.06 10.51 -5.42
C PRO A 198 15.73 10.16 -4.74
N GLU A 199 14.96 11.22 -4.37
CA GLU A 199 13.63 11.03 -3.80
C GLU A 199 12.75 10.17 -4.73
N PRO A 200 12.03 9.19 -4.20
CA PRO A 200 11.20 8.29 -5.00
C PRO A 200 10.16 9.02 -5.84
N PRO A 201 9.96 8.62 -7.11
CA PRO A 201 9.01 9.28 -8.04
C PRO A 201 7.56 9.31 -7.54
N ILE A 202 7.20 8.46 -6.61
CA ILE A 202 5.83 8.38 -6.06
C ILE A 202 5.40 9.69 -5.40
N PHE A 203 6.31 10.45 -4.79
CA PHE A 203 5.99 11.73 -4.15
C PHE A 203 5.70 12.82 -5.19
N ALA A 204 6.49 12.88 -6.24
CA ALA A 204 6.24 13.78 -7.36
C ALA A 204 4.94 13.42 -8.07
N ALA A 205 4.68 12.12 -8.31
CA ALA A 205 3.46 11.63 -8.92
C ALA A 205 2.21 11.97 -8.09
N ALA A 206 2.28 11.86 -6.77
CA ALA A 206 1.17 12.15 -5.86
C ALA A 206 0.69 13.61 -5.90
N ASN A 207 1.54 14.52 -6.39
CA ASN A 207 1.24 15.95 -6.53
C ASN A 207 1.17 16.41 -7.98
N ALA A 208 1.26 15.50 -8.96
CA ALA A 208 1.29 15.86 -10.37
C ALA A 208 -0.11 16.13 -10.95
N GLY A 209 -0.21 17.14 -11.79
CA GLY A 209 -1.42 17.44 -12.56
C GLY A 209 -2.65 17.68 -11.69
N GLU A 210 -3.74 16.97 -12.00
CA GLU A 210 -4.99 17.01 -11.25
C GLU A 210 -4.99 16.09 -10.02
N ILE A 211 -4.00 15.18 -9.93
CA ILE A 211 -3.83 14.29 -8.78
C ILE A 211 -3.23 15.10 -7.64
N ARG A 212 -3.99 15.28 -6.58
CA ARG A 212 -3.58 16.02 -5.39
C ARG A 212 -3.90 15.18 -4.16
N LEU A 213 -3.16 14.08 -4.00
CA LEU A 213 -3.37 13.19 -2.85
C LEU A 213 -2.93 13.81 -1.53
N GLY A 214 -1.98 14.75 -1.57
CA GLY A 214 -1.50 15.44 -0.39
C GLY A 214 -0.07 15.98 -0.57
N THR A 215 0.38 16.73 0.42
CA THR A 215 1.74 17.31 0.42
C THR A 215 2.73 16.40 1.10
N CYS A 216 3.99 16.46 0.66
CA CYS A 216 5.15 15.91 1.38
C CYS A 216 6.17 17.02 1.72
N ARG A 217 5.81 18.30 1.54
CA ARG A 217 6.71 19.41 1.89
C ARG A 217 6.81 19.55 3.40
N PRO A 218 8.02 19.51 3.99
CA PRO A 218 8.20 19.59 5.44
C PRO A 218 7.52 20.80 6.08
N ALA A 219 7.50 21.94 5.39
CA ALA A 219 6.84 23.15 5.88
C ALA A 219 5.31 23.03 6.06
N ASP A 220 4.69 22.09 5.37
CA ASP A 220 3.24 21.86 5.44
C ASP A 220 2.88 20.75 6.44
N ILE A 221 3.86 20.15 7.12
CA ILE A 221 3.66 19.01 8.01
C ILE A 221 3.73 19.46 9.47
N THR A 222 2.66 19.25 10.20
CA THR A 222 2.65 19.42 11.66
C THR A 222 2.60 18.05 12.33
N LEU A 223 3.62 17.73 13.12
CA LEU A 223 3.66 16.52 13.93
C LEU A 223 3.16 16.81 15.34
N VAL A 224 2.10 16.14 15.75
CA VAL A 224 1.58 16.18 17.11
C VAL A 224 1.94 14.87 17.80
N ARG A 225 2.69 14.95 18.90
CA ARG A 225 2.99 13.78 19.71
C ARG A 225 1.90 13.64 20.78
N LEU A 226 1.24 12.51 20.77
CA LEU A 226 0.33 12.13 21.85
C LEU A 226 1.13 11.40 22.95
N PRO A 227 0.82 11.65 24.24
CA PRO A 227 1.42 10.87 25.32
C PRO A 227 1.04 9.39 25.18
N ALA A 228 1.94 8.51 25.57
CA ALA A 228 1.59 7.11 25.74
C ALA A 228 0.55 7.00 26.87
N PRO A 229 -0.43 6.10 26.72
CA PRO A 229 -1.41 5.85 27.76
C PRO A 229 -0.78 5.32 29.05
#